data_eaab5ef4efedfabc229b3f6c7bef0483
#
_entry.id   eaab5ef4efedfabc229b3f6c7bef0483
#
_cell.length_a   1.000
_cell.length_b   1.000
_cell.length_c   1.000
_cell.angle_alpha   90.00
_cell.angle_beta   90.00
_cell.angle_gamma   90.00
#
_symmetry.space_group_name_H-M   'P 1'
#
loop_
_entity.id
_entity.type
_entity.pdbx_description
1 polymer ?
#
loop_
_entity_poly.entity_id
_entity_poly.type
_entity_poly.pdbx_seq_one_letter_code
_entity_poly.pdbx_strand_id
1 'polypeptide(L)'
;MADSLLSVGLDVGTTSTQMVVSRLRIQNRASSFAVPELEISEREILYQSPVYFTPLLEEKRMDAAALRELVEREYHSAGIRREDVDTGAVIVTGETSRKENAAAVMEALSDMAGDFVVAAAGPDLESVLAARGAGAVAYSEETGESVLHMDIGGGTCNLALIRCGQVAATGCLNVGGRLVKLGRNGEITYISPVLDGIFHGKVGQLLSKQQALELTKLLAQVMEMAAGLRSADALLEKLTTQEAMHALPLHQPGETVTLSFSGGVADCIEAEVPWLEYGDLGPLLGKAIRESRLCAGKYILGQQTIRATVIGAGCHSAQLSGSTVFCQNVGLPLKNVPVITRESERAMQEGNAFLALPGSPSPKYAEVAAMADRLARELTGPIYLCIEQDMAKALGQALALRLGEDAEILCIDRIKVTDGSYLDVGAPVGPAFPVVVKTLILQSTPTKRRVS
;
A
#
# COMPACT_ATOMS: atom_id res chain seq x y z
N MET A 1 25.44 -16.31 -4.80
CA MET A 1 24.12 -16.15 -4.15
C MET A 1 23.49 -14.93 -4.79
N ALA A 2 22.19 -14.91 -5.02
CA ALA A 2 21.57 -13.72 -5.60
C ALA A 2 21.65 -12.59 -4.57
N ASP A 3 22.43 -11.54 -4.88
CA ASP A 3 22.60 -10.37 -4.01
C ASP A 3 21.47 -9.34 -4.23
N SER A 4 20.44 -9.69 -5.00
CA SER A 4 19.31 -8.83 -5.31
C SER A 4 18.07 -9.62 -5.70
N LEU A 5 16.89 -9.00 -5.49
CA LEU A 5 15.58 -9.46 -5.95
C LEU A 5 15.08 -8.54 -7.07
N LEU A 6 14.46 -9.12 -8.09
CA LEU A 6 13.70 -8.39 -9.09
C LEU A 6 12.26 -8.25 -8.60
N SER A 7 11.78 -7.01 -8.48
CA SER A 7 10.46 -6.69 -7.96
C SER A 7 9.62 -5.94 -8.98
N VAL A 8 8.33 -6.25 -9.04
CA VAL A 8 7.36 -5.55 -9.90
C VAL A 8 6.26 -4.93 -9.03
N GLY A 9 6.03 -3.63 -9.20
CA GLY A 9 4.85 -2.93 -8.70
C GLY A 9 3.88 -2.68 -9.84
N LEU A 10 2.61 -3.02 -9.64
CA LEU A 10 1.52 -2.69 -10.55
C LEU A 10 0.44 -1.97 -9.77
N ASP A 11 0.11 -0.74 -10.18
CA ASP A 11 -0.99 0.04 -9.64
C ASP A 11 -2.11 0.15 -10.67
N VAL A 12 -3.28 -0.34 -10.30
CA VAL A 12 -4.51 -0.24 -11.09
C VAL A 12 -5.44 0.72 -10.38
N GLY A 13 -5.24 2.01 -10.63
CA GLY A 13 -6.05 3.07 -10.05
C GLY A 13 -7.37 3.29 -10.79
N THR A 14 -8.22 4.14 -10.23
CA THR A 14 -9.53 4.51 -10.80
C THR A 14 -9.43 5.05 -12.23
N THR A 15 -8.34 5.70 -12.53
CA THR A 15 -8.14 6.43 -13.79
C THR A 15 -6.86 6.06 -14.51
N SER A 16 -5.86 5.58 -13.79
CA SER A 16 -4.56 5.28 -14.39
C SER A 16 -4.02 3.94 -13.91
N THR A 17 -3.36 3.25 -14.82
CA THR A 17 -2.63 2.01 -14.56
C THR A 17 -1.16 2.24 -14.87
N GLN A 18 -0.28 1.77 -14.00
CA GLN A 18 1.16 1.94 -14.09
C GLN A 18 1.88 0.70 -13.62
N MET A 19 3.05 0.43 -14.21
CA MET A 19 3.96 -0.63 -13.80
C MET A 19 5.36 -0.06 -13.54
N VAL A 20 5.98 -0.53 -12.47
CA VAL A 20 7.38 -0.24 -12.13
C VAL A 20 8.11 -1.55 -11.89
N VAL A 21 9.31 -1.68 -12.45
CA VAL A 21 10.21 -2.79 -12.16
C VAL A 21 11.41 -2.26 -11.40
N SER A 22 11.76 -2.92 -10.32
CA SER A 22 12.83 -2.49 -9.41
C SER A 22 13.76 -3.64 -9.07
N ARG A 23 15.03 -3.32 -8.82
CA ARG A 23 16.00 -4.22 -8.22
C ARG A 23 16.17 -3.86 -6.76
N LEU A 24 15.94 -4.85 -5.89
CA LEU A 24 16.10 -4.73 -4.44
C LEU A 24 17.41 -5.42 -4.07
N ARG A 25 18.45 -4.65 -3.72
CA ARG A 25 19.74 -5.22 -3.32
C ARG A 25 19.68 -5.69 -1.88
N ILE A 26 20.20 -6.88 -1.65
CA ILE A 26 20.25 -7.50 -0.33
C ILE A 26 21.67 -7.39 0.21
N GLN A 27 21.80 -6.92 1.43
CA GLN A 27 23.05 -6.79 2.13
C GLN A 27 22.97 -7.42 3.52
N ASN A 28 24.08 -8.04 3.94
CA ASN A 28 24.22 -8.51 5.30
C ASN A 28 24.82 -7.42 6.18
N ARG A 29 24.09 -6.96 7.18
CA ARG A 29 24.57 -5.97 8.19
C ARG A 29 25.35 -6.57 9.34
N ALA A 30 25.24 -7.88 9.55
CA ALA A 30 25.93 -8.51 10.66
C ALA A 30 27.45 -8.54 10.43
N SER A 31 28.20 -8.45 11.52
CA SER A 31 29.64 -8.70 11.49
C SER A 31 29.93 -10.17 11.13
N SER A 32 31.14 -10.46 10.67
CA SER A 32 31.55 -11.82 10.26
C SER A 32 31.40 -12.87 11.36
N PHE A 33 31.22 -12.47 12.60
CA PHE A 33 31.10 -13.35 13.78
C PHE A 33 29.68 -13.42 14.34
N ALA A 34 28.72 -12.67 13.75
CA ALA A 34 27.33 -12.66 14.18
C ALA A 34 26.45 -13.46 13.20
N VAL A 35 25.25 -13.81 13.65
CA VAL A 35 24.22 -14.40 12.79
C VAL A 35 23.93 -13.43 11.65
N PRO A 36 23.93 -13.87 10.37
CA PRO A 36 23.65 -12.99 9.25
C PRO A 36 22.33 -12.21 9.42
N GLU A 37 22.38 -10.91 9.21
CA GLU A 37 21.23 -10.02 9.24
C GLU A 37 21.04 -9.40 7.87
N LEU A 38 20.14 -10.00 7.08
CA LEU A 38 19.86 -9.55 5.72
C LEU A 38 18.83 -8.43 5.72
N GLU A 39 19.13 -7.40 4.95
CA GLU A 39 18.19 -6.29 4.72
C GLU A 39 18.22 -5.85 3.24
N ILE A 40 17.17 -5.16 2.82
CA ILE A 40 17.11 -4.48 1.53
C ILE A 40 17.82 -3.13 1.69
N SER A 41 19.08 -3.07 1.25
CA SER A 41 19.96 -1.90 1.41
C SER A 41 19.74 -0.85 0.33
N GLU A 42 19.34 -1.25 -0.87
CA GLU A 42 19.16 -0.34 -2.00
C GLU A 42 17.97 -0.78 -2.85
N ARG A 43 17.25 0.22 -3.40
CA ARG A 43 16.11 0.04 -4.28
C ARG A 43 16.34 0.84 -5.55
N GLU A 44 16.67 0.14 -6.63
CA GLU A 44 16.95 0.72 -7.94
C GLU A 44 15.76 0.49 -8.86
N ILE A 45 15.21 1.55 -9.44
CA ILE A 45 14.15 1.45 -10.45
C ILE A 45 14.79 1.13 -11.81
N LEU A 46 14.47 -0.03 -12.38
CA LEU A 46 14.98 -0.49 -13.67
C LEU A 46 14.09 -0.06 -14.82
N TYR A 47 12.78 -0.03 -14.60
CA TYR A 47 11.80 0.30 -15.63
C TYR A 47 10.59 0.99 -15.03
N GLN A 48 10.05 1.95 -15.77
CA GLN A 48 8.79 2.64 -15.47
C GLN A 48 7.94 2.66 -16.73
N SER A 49 6.74 2.11 -16.66
CA SER A 49 5.79 2.19 -17.77
C SER A 49 5.33 3.62 -18.02
N PRO A 50 4.81 3.94 -19.22
CA PRO A 50 3.91 5.07 -19.39
C PRO A 50 2.74 4.99 -18.41
N VAL A 51 2.11 6.14 -18.13
CA VAL A 51 0.85 6.18 -17.38
C VAL A 51 -0.28 5.90 -18.36
N TYR A 52 -0.95 4.77 -18.21
CA TYR A 52 -2.07 4.39 -19.04
C TYR A 52 -3.39 4.79 -18.40
N PHE A 53 -4.41 5.07 -19.20
CA PHE A 53 -5.77 5.07 -18.68
C PHE A 53 -6.19 3.64 -18.34
N THR A 54 -6.77 3.45 -17.17
CA THR A 54 -7.30 2.13 -16.76
C THR A 54 -8.37 1.70 -17.74
N PRO A 55 -8.22 0.55 -18.43
CA PRO A 55 -9.21 0.04 -19.36
C PRO A 55 -10.53 -0.29 -18.67
N LEU A 56 -11.63 0.21 -19.22
CA LEU A 56 -12.97 0.00 -18.69
C LEU A 56 -13.87 -0.56 -19.78
N LEU A 57 -14.68 -1.58 -19.47
CA LEU A 57 -15.77 -2.06 -20.32
C LEU A 57 -16.96 -1.10 -20.22
N GLU A 58 -17.26 -0.66 -18.98
CA GLU A 58 -18.33 0.28 -18.61
C GLU A 58 -17.84 1.11 -17.43
N GLU A 59 -18.54 2.19 -17.07
CA GLU A 59 -18.12 3.08 -15.97
C GLU A 59 -17.81 2.35 -14.66
N LYS A 60 -18.50 1.21 -14.42
CA LYS A 60 -18.38 0.42 -13.17
C LYS A 60 -17.60 -0.89 -13.32
N ARG A 61 -17.14 -1.24 -14.53
CA ARG A 61 -16.45 -2.51 -14.79
C ARG A 61 -15.13 -2.28 -15.48
N MET A 62 -14.06 -2.83 -14.91
CA MET A 62 -12.74 -2.86 -15.52
C MET A 62 -12.66 -3.93 -16.62
N ASP A 63 -11.89 -3.67 -17.65
CA ASP A 63 -11.56 -4.65 -18.68
C ASP A 63 -10.33 -5.45 -18.25
N ALA A 64 -10.55 -6.60 -17.62
CA ALA A 64 -9.51 -7.47 -17.15
C ALA A 64 -8.62 -8.01 -18.29
N ALA A 65 -9.20 -8.26 -19.47
CA ALA A 65 -8.44 -8.75 -20.62
C ALA A 65 -7.52 -7.67 -21.18
N ALA A 66 -8.02 -6.46 -21.37
CA ALA A 66 -7.21 -5.33 -21.83
C ALA A 66 -6.13 -4.93 -20.80
N LEU A 67 -6.41 -5.04 -19.49
CA LEU A 67 -5.42 -4.86 -18.45
C LEU A 67 -4.30 -5.91 -18.53
N ARG A 68 -4.67 -7.17 -18.74
CA ARG A 68 -3.71 -8.26 -18.91
C ARG A 68 -2.79 -8.02 -20.12
N GLU A 69 -3.36 -7.70 -21.28
CA GLU A 69 -2.60 -7.38 -22.48
C GLU A 69 -1.67 -6.17 -22.27
N LEU A 70 -2.13 -5.16 -21.53
CA LEU A 70 -1.31 -4.01 -21.19
C LEU A 70 -0.09 -4.44 -20.37
N VAL A 71 -0.28 -5.22 -19.32
CA VAL A 71 0.81 -5.67 -18.44
C VAL A 71 1.78 -6.59 -19.19
N GLU A 72 1.30 -7.49 -20.03
CA GLU A 72 2.16 -8.35 -20.88
C GLU A 72 3.04 -7.52 -21.83
N ARG A 73 2.46 -6.50 -22.43
CA ARG A 73 3.20 -5.57 -23.28
C ARG A 73 4.27 -4.80 -22.52
N GLU A 74 3.99 -4.42 -21.28
CA GLU A 74 4.94 -3.71 -20.42
C GLU A 74 6.10 -4.62 -19.97
N TYR A 75 5.85 -5.90 -19.69
CA TYR A 75 6.90 -6.88 -19.43
C TYR A 75 7.84 -7.01 -20.63
N HIS A 76 7.26 -7.10 -21.83
CA HIS A 76 8.04 -7.15 -23.07
C HIS A 76 8.88 -5.88 -23.27
N SER A 77 8.28 -4.70 -23.03
CA SER A 77 8.97 -3.40 -23.14
C SER A 77 10.08 -3.23 -22.11
N ALA A 78 9.92 -3.79 -20.93
CA ALA A 78 10.94 -3.83 -19.87
C ALA A 78 12.07 -4.83 -20.17
N GLY A 79 11.90 -5.74 -21.15
CA GLY A 79 12.85 -6.81 -21.45
C GLY A 79 12.96 -7.87 -20.37
N ILE A 80 11.90 -8.09 -19.60
CA ILE A 80 11.86 -8.98 -18.44
C ILE A 80 10.85 -10.08 -18.69
N ARG A 81 11.19 -11.30 -18.31
CA ARG A 81 10.25 -12.43 -18.31
C ARG A 81 9.57 -12.51 -16.93
N ARG A 82 8.34 -12.97 -16.91
CA ARG A 82 7.56 -13.14 -15.67
C ARG A 82 8.26 -14.08 -14.67
N GLU A 83 8.90 -15.12 -15.19
CA GLU A 83 9.62 -16.12 -14.39
C GLU A 83 10.87 -15.57 -13.72
N ASP A 84 11.40 -14.44 -14.20
CA ASP A 84 12.60 -13.79 -13.63
C ASP A 84 12.25 -12.89 -12.42
N VAL A 85 10.96 -12.71 -12.13
CA VAL A 85 10.49 -11.80 -11.07
C VAL A 85 10.38 -12.54 -9.76
N ASP A 86 11.15 -12.09 -8.76
CA ASP A 86 11.24 -12.72 -7.44
C ASP A 86 10.18 -12.21 -6.46
N THR A 87 9.75 -10.95 -6.58
CA THR A 87 8.82 -10.32 -5.64
C THR A 87 8.05 -9.14 -6.26
N GLY A 88 7.03 -8.61 -5.61
CA GLY A 88 6.29 -7.41 -6.06
C GLY A 88 4.92 -7.23 -5.45
N ALA A 89 4.12 -6.34 -6.01
CA ALA A 89 2.75 -6.15 -5.59
C ALA A 89 1.86 -5.63 -6.74
N VAL A 90 0.68 -6.20 -6.84
CA VAL A 90 -0.41 -5.61 -7.61
C VAL A 90 -1.36 -4.95 -6.63
N ILE A 91 -1.59 -3.67 -6.78
CA ILE A 91 -2.56 -2.94 -5.96
C ILE A 91 -3.68 -2.39 -6.85
N VAL A 92 -4.89 -2.48 -6.33
CA VAL A 92 -6.08 -1.88 -6.93
C VAL A 92 -6.51 -0.76 -6.00
N THR A 93 -6.41 0.50 -6.47
CA THR A 93 -6.52 1.69 -5.62
C THR A 93 -7.78 2.51 -5.90
N GLY A 94 -8.18 3.33 -4.92
CA GLY A 94 -9.29 4.27 -5.00
C GLY A 94 -10.65 3.62 -5.22
N GLU A 95 -11.54 4.30 -5.94
CA GLU A 95 -12.88 3.78 -6.26
C GLU A 95 -12.84 2.50 -7.13
N THR A 96 -11.70 2.18 -7.75
CA THR A 96 -11.51 0.96 -8.54
C THR A 96 -11.62 -0.29 -7.67
N SER A 97 -11.15 -0.23 -6.42
CA SER A 97 -11.27 -1.33 -5.46
C SER A 97 -12.74 -1.64 -5.12
N ARG A 98 -13.65 -0.69 -5.35
CA ARG A 98 -15.10 -0.82 -5.12
C ARG A 98 -15.88 -1.23 -6.38
N LYS A 99 -15.21 -1.38 -7.54
CA LYS A 99 -15.89 -1.79 -8.76
C LYS A 99 -16.37 -3.23 -8.65
N GLU A 100 -17.47 -3.51 -9.34
CA GLU A 100 -18.17 -4.82 -9.25
C GLU A 100 -17.28 -6.03 -9.58
N ASN A 101 -16.25 -5.84 -10.40
CA ASN A 101 -15.34 -6.91 -10.83
C ASN A 101 -13.89 -6.74 -10.34
N ALA A 102 -13.64 -5.95 -9.30
CA ALA A 102 -12.30 -5.74 -8.75
C ALA A 102 -11.63 -7.07 -8.37
N ALA A 103 -12.35 -7.96 -7.71
CA ALA A 103 -11.85 -9.29 -7.36
C ALA A 103 -11.45 -10.13 -8.59
N ALA A 104 -12.26 -10.13 -9.64
CA ALA A 104 -11.96 -10.85 -10.88
C ALA A 104 -10.75 -10.26 -11.61
N VAL A 105 -10.56 -8.93 -11.57
CA VAL A 105 -9.37 -8.27 -12.12
C VAL A 105 -8.13 -8.63 -11.30
N MET A 106 -8.25 -8.63 -9.99
CA MET A 106 -7.17 -9.05 -9.09
C MET A 106 -6.76 -10.50 -9.38
N GLU A 107 -7.72 -11.40 -9.53
CA GLU A 107 -7.47 -12.80 -9.89
C GLU A 107 -6.77 -12.91 -11.26
N ALA A 108 -7.25 -12.19 -12.28
CA ALA A 108 -6.67 -12.18 -13.60
C ALA A 108 -5.25 -11.62 -13.65
N LEU A 109 -4.89 -10.70 -12.74
CA LEU A 109 -3.57 -10.09 -12.64
C LEU A 109 -2.64 -10.83 -11.66
N SER A 110 -3.17 -11.67 -10.78
CA SER A 110 -2.37 -12.43 -9.81
C SER A 110 -1.31 -13.31 -10.46
N ASP A 111 -1.61 -13.88 -11.62
CA ASP A 111 -0.68 -14.69 -12.41
C ASP A 111 0.41 -13.84 -13.10
N MET A 112 0.19 -12.53 -13.20
CA MET A 112 1.04 -11.66 -14.01
C MET A 112 2.18 -11.03 -13.24
N ALA A 113 2.11 -11.03 -11.94
CA ALA A 113 3.11 -10.40 -11.08
C ALA A 113 4.05 -11.40 -10.40
N GLY A 114 4.26 -12.59 -10.98
CA GLY A 114 5.07 -13.64 -10.39
C GLY A 114 4.36 -14.26 -9.17
N ASP A 115 5.11 -14.54 -8.11
CA ASP A 115 4.57 -15.11 -6.86
C ASP A 115 3.86 -14.08 -5.96
N PHE A 116 3.12 -13.11 -6.54
CA PHE A 116 2.77 -11.86 -5.89
C PHE A 116 1.39 -11.68 -5.36
N VAL A 117 1.41 -10.66 -4.51
CA VAL A 117 0.35 -10.05 -3.77
C VAL A 117 -0.57 -9.27 -4.67
N VAL A 118 -1.81 -9.63 -4.68
CA VAL A 118 -2.87 -8.76 -5.16
C VAL A 118 -3.62 -8.24 -3.94
N ALA A 119 -3.51 -6.96 -3.64
CA ALA A 119 -4.23 -6.32 -2.55
C ALA A 119 -5.17 -5.26 -3.13
N ALA A 120 -6.45 -5.29 -2.72
CA ALA A 120 -7.25 -4.09 -2.78
C ALA A 120 -6.72 -3.15 -1.70
N ALA A 121 -6.01 -2.10 -2.09
CA ALA A 121 -5.50 -1.13 -1.15
C ALA A 121 -6.68 -0.28 -0.64
N GLY A 122 -7.00 -0.42 0.65
CA GLY A 122 -7.80 0.57 1.34
C GLY A 122 -7.01 1.88 1.48
N PRO A 123 -7.67 3.00 1.84
CA PRO A 123 -7.04 4.31 1.95
C PRO A 123 -5.79 4.32 2.84
N ASP A 124 -5.79 3.53 3.90
CA ASP A 124 -4.67 3.46 4.85
C ASP A 124 -3.43 2.83 4.24
N LEU A 125 -3.57 1.69 3.52
CA LEU A 125 -2.44 1.06 2.84
C LEU A 125 -1.93 1.94 1.70
N GLU A 126 -2.83 2.56 0.93
CA GLU A 126 -2.49 3.50 -0.14
C GLU A 126 -1.68 4.68 0.40
N SER A 127 -2.12 5.26 1.54
CA SER A 127 -1.39 6.34 2.24
C SER A 127 0.03 5.94 2.64
N VAL A 128 0.21 4.72 3.18
CA VAL A 128 1.52 4.20 3.60
C VAL A 128 2.43 3.97 2.40
N LEU A 129 1.92 3.36 1.33
CA LEU A 129 2.70 3.08 0.12
C LEU A 129 3.12 4.38 -0.58
N ALA A 130 2.19 5.32 -0.72
CA ALA A 130 2.49 6.63 -1.32
C ALA A 130 3.55 7.39 -0.53
N ALA A 131 3.44 7.44 0.81
CA ALA A 131 4.42 8.10 1.67
C ALA A 131 5.83 7.49 1.55
N ARG A 132 5.93 6.17 1.43
CA ARG A 132 7.20 5.47 1.22
C ARG A 132 7.77 5.73 -0.18
N GLY A 133 6.93 5.56 -1.20
CA GLY A 133 7.35 5.75 -2.59
C GLY A 133 7.71 7.19 -2.94
N ALA A 134 7.08 8.17 -2.30
CA ALA A 134 7.43 9.59 -2.43
C ALA A 134 8.71 10.00 -1.67
N GLY A 135 9.28 9.11 -0.83
CA GLY A 135 10.46 9.39 -0.02
C GLY A 135 10.16 10.14 1.29
N ALA A 136 8.89 10.39 1.64
CA ALA A 136 8.51 11.14 2.84
C ALA A 136 8.90 10.41 4.13
N VAL A 137 8.86 9.08 4.12
CA VAL A 137 9.29 8.24 5.25
C VAL A 137 10.80 8.35 5.46
N ALA A 138 11.59 8.21 4.38
CA ALA A 138 13.05 8.33 4.43
C ALA A 138 13.47 9.74 4.90
N TYR A 139 12.83 10.79 4.38
CA TYR A 139 13.08 12.15 4.83
C TYR A 139 12.83 12.34 6.33
N SER A 140 11.71 11.81 6.86
CA SER A 140 11.40 11.88 8.29
C SER A 140 12.43 11.12 9.14
N GLU A 141 12.92 9.97 8.65
CA GLU A 141 13.95 9.18 9.32
C GLU A 141 15.30 9.93 9.36
N GLU A 142 15.72 10.51 8.24
CA GLU A 142 17.00 11.21 8.12
C GLU A 142 17.04 12.52 8.91
N THR A 143 15.93 13.28 8.90
CA THR A 143 15.87 14.61 9.53
C THR A 143 15.34 14.61 10.95
N GLY A 144 14.61 13.56 11.36
CA GLY A 144 13.85 13.51 12.61
C GLY A 144 12.59 14.39 12.62
N GLU A 145 12.29 15.09 11.50
CA GLU A 145 11.08 15.93 11.39
C GLU A 145 9.81 15.08 11.29
N SER A 146 8.73 15.53 11.92
CA SER A 146 7.38 15.01 11.63
C SER A 146 6.94 15.48 10.25
N VAL A 147 6.42 14.57 9.43
CA VAL A 147 5.96 14.84 8.06
C VAL A 147 4.49 14.48 7.93
N LEU A 148 3.69 15.38 7.40
CA LEU A 148 2.35 15.07 6.91
C LEU A 148 2.39 14.97 5.38
N HIS A 149 2.36 13.74 4.89
CA HIS A 149 2.35 13.43 3.46
C HIS A 149 0.93 13.43 2.92
N MET A 150 0.71 14.03 1.75
CA MET A 150 -0.56 14.10 1.02
C MET A 150 -0.36 13.57 -0.40
N ASP A 151 -0.92 12.42 -0.71
CA ASP A 151 -0.96 11.84 -2.05
C ASP A 151 -2.26 12.21 -2.74
N ILE A 152 -2.19 13.12 -3.74
CA ILE A 152 -3.36 13.74 -4.34
C ILE A 152 -3.60 13.15 -5.72
N GLY A 153 -4.51 12.20 -5.77
CA GLY A 153 -4.91 11.51 -6.99
C GLY A 153 -6.06 12.19 -7.75
N GLY A 154 -6.77 11.38 -8.54
CA GLY A 154 -7.94 11.86 -9.28
C GLY A 154 -9.17 12.07 -8.41
N GLY A 155 -9.48 11.15 -7.51
CA GLY A 155 -10.69 11.18 -6.68
C GLY A 155 -10.44 11.46 -5.20
N THR A 156 -9.27 11.09 -4.70
CA THR A 156 -8.92 11.12 -3.28
C THR A 156 -7.59 11.80 -3.02
N CYS A 157 -7.42 12.27 -1.79
CA CYS A 157 -6.16 12.68 -1.21
C CYS A 157 -5.90 11.79 0.01
N ASN A 158 -4.90 10.92 -0.10
CA ASN A 158 -4.47 10.01 0.94
C ASN A 158 -3.43 10.70 1.83
N LEU A 159 -3.62 10.62 3.16
CA LEU A 159 -2.77 11.30 4.13
C LEU A 159 -2.02 10.29 4.99
N ALA A 160 -0.73 10.55 5.24
CA ALA A 160 0.08 9.80 6.20
C ALA A 160 0.84 10.77 7.11
N LEU A 161 0.65 10.65 8.42
CA LEU A 161 1.48 11.31 9.41
C LEU A 161 2.67 10.42 9.76
N ILE A 162 3.87 10.94 9.57
CA ILE A 162 5.12 10.21 9.74
C ILE A 162 5.91 10.87 10.88
N ARG A 163 6.43 10.06 11.80
CA ARG A 163 7.32 10.49 12.89
C ARG A 163 8.51 9.55 12.98
N CYS A 164 9.72 10.12 12.94
CA CYS A 164 10.97 9.35 13.02
C CYS A 164 10.98 8.14 12.07
N GLY A 165 10.59 8.34 10.81
CA GLY A 165 10.57 7.28 9.79
C GLY A 165 9.45 6.23 9.94
N GLN A 166 8.50 6.44 10.88
CA GLN A 166 7.37 5.52 11.09
C GLN A 166 6.05 6.21 10.75
N VAL A 167 5.18 5.54 9.99
CA VAL A 167 3.82 6.02 9.76
C VAL A 167 3.02 5.85 11.05
N ALA A 168 2.65 6.96 11.67
CA ALA A 168 1.96 7.00 12.96
C ALA A 168 0.43 7.02 12.82
N ALA A 169 -0.10 7.61 11.75
CA ALA A 169 -1.52 7.69 11.47
C ALA A 169 -1.77 7.90 9.98
N THR A 170 -2.94 7.50 9.51
CA THR A 170 -3.40 7.65 8.13
C THR A 170 -4.78 8.27 8.09
N GLY A 171 -5.11 8.90 6.99
CA GLY A 171 -6.42 9.50 6.74
C GLY A 171 -6.68 9.65 5.25
N CYS A 172 -7.91 9.97 4.88
CA CYS A 172 -8.24 10.16 3.47
C CYS A 172 -9.37 11.18 3.29
N LEU A 173 -9.21 12.02 2.27
CA LEU A 173 -10.20 12.98 1.81
C LEU A 173 -10.73 12.59 0.44
N ASN A 174 -11.99 12.85 0.18
CA ASN A 174 -12.59 12.84 -1.15
C ASN A 174 -12.23 14.16 -1.90
N VAL A 175 -10.93 14.41 -2.07
CA VAL A 175 -10.38 15.58 -2.76
C VAL A 175 -9.39 15.10 -3.81
N GLY A 176 -9.59 15.48 -5.06
CA GLY A 176 -8.72 15.09 -6.16
C GLY A 176 -8.98 15.87 -7.44
N GLY A 177 -8.10 15.70 -8.43
CA GLY A 177 -8.15 16.43 -9.69
C GLY A 177 -9.34 16.09 -10.58
N ARG A 178 -9.93 14.89 -10.46
CA ARG A 178 -10.98 14.36 -11.35
C ARG A 178 -12.37 14.31 -10.75
N LEU A 179 -12.61 15.07 -9.69
CA LEU A 179 -13.96 15.24 -9.15
C LEU A 179 -14.92 15.88 -10.15
N VAL A 180 -14.38 16.65 -11.10
CA VAL A 180 -15.10 17.11 -12.32
C VAL A 180 -14.22 16.79 -13.52
N LYS A 181 -14.79 16.08 -14.53
CA LYS A 181 -14.11 15.84 -15.81
C LYS A 181 -14.68 16.79 -16.86
N LEU A 182 -13.79 17.24 -17.73
CA LEU A 182 -14.07 18.26 -18.73
C LEU A 182 -13.73 17.76 -20.13
N GLY A 183 -14.54 18.08 -21.10
CA GLY A 183 -14.19 17.96 -22.51
C GLY A 183 -13.16 19.02 -22.92
N ARG A 184 -12.61 18.89 -24.13
CA ARG A 184 -11.60 19.80 -24.68
C ARG A 184 -12.05 21.26 -24.76
N ASN A 185 -13.34 21.49 -24.83
CA ASN A 185 -14.00 22.81 -24.89
C ASN A 185 -14.38 23.34 -23.49
N GLY A 186 -14.11 22.59 -22.40
CA GLY A 186 -14.51 22.95 -21.05
C GLY A 186 -15.92 22.51 -20.67
N GLU A 187 -16.58 21.67 -21.48
CA GLU A 187 -17.87 21.08 -21.16
C GLU A 187 -17.71 20.03 -20.03
N ILE A 188 -18.59 20.07 -19.04
CA ILE A 188 -18.60 19.10 -17.94
C ILE A 188 -19.10 17.76 -18.47
N THR A 189 -18.25 16.75 -18.43
CA THR A 189 -18.58 15.37 -18.85
C THR A 189 -18.87 14.45 -17.65
N TYR A 190 -18.40 14.80 -16.46
CA TYR A 190 -18.64 14.03 -15.24
C TYR A 190 -18.53 14.95 -14.02
N ILE A 191 -19.35 14.69 -13.00
CA ILE A 191 -19.27 15.28 -11.66
C ILE A 191 -19.32 14.15 -10.65
N SER A 192 -18.33 14.11 -9.74
CA SER A 192 -18.32 13.14 -8.65
C SER A 192 -19.48 13.39 -7.69
N PRO A 193 -20.20 12.34 -7.26
CA PRO A 193 -21.29 12.46 -6.29
C PRO A 193 -20.88 13.09 -4.95
N VAL A 194 -19.60 13.03 -4.58
CA VAL A 194 -19.07 13.65 -3.35
C VAL A 194 -19.21 15.18 -3.34
N LEU A 195 -19.36 15.79 -4.54
CA LEU A 195 -19.58 17.23 -4.69
C LEU A 195 -21.06 17.65 -4.57
N ASP A 196 -21.99 16.72 -4.31
CA ASP A 196 -23.40 17.07 -4.13
C ASP A 196 -23.58 18.08 -2.98
N GLY A 197 -24.34 19.15 -3.29
CA GLY A 197 -24.50 20.29 -2.37
C GLY A 197 -23.24 21.15 -2.13
N ILE A 198 -22.14 20.88 -2.86
CA ILE A 198 -20.91 21.69 -2.84
C ILE A 198 -20.75 22.42 -4.18
N PHE A 199 -20.96 21.71 -5.27
CA PHE A 199 -20.84 22.24 -6.63
C PHE A 199 -22.15 22.11 -7.38
N HIS A 200 -22.59 23.21 -8.02
CA HIS A 200 -23.90 23.29 -8.66
C HIS A 200 -23.86 23.21 -10.20
N GLY A 201 -22.73 22.78 -10.80
CA GLY A 201 -22.62 22.51 -12.22
C GLY A 201 -23.48 21.32 -12.67
N LYS A 202 -23.71 21.19 -13.97
CA LYS A 202 -24.43 20.06 -14.58
C LYS A 202 -23.62 19.48 -15.73
N VAL A 203 -23.70 18.17 -15.91
CA VAL A 203 -23.13 17.50 -17.09
C VAL A 203 -23.76 18.10 -18.37
N GLY A 204 -22.94 18.35 -19.38
CA GLY A 204 -23.31 19.05 -20.60
C GLY A 204 -23.19 20.59 -20.54
N GLN A 205 -22.96 21.17 -19.37
CA GLN A 205 -22.75 22.59 -19.17
C GLN A 205 -21.28 22.98 -19.38
N LEU A 206 -21.01 24.14 -19.96
CA LEU A 206 -19.65 24.72 -19.99
C LEU A 206 -19.25 25.22 -18.60
N LEU A 207 -18.10 24.76 -18.10
CA LEU A 207 -17.50 25.27 -16.88
C LEU A 207 -16.55 26.42 -17.20
N SER A 208 -16.81 27.59 -16.65
CA SER A 208 -15.84 28.69 -16.77
C SER A 208 -14.62 28.45 -15.90
N LYS A 209 -13.47 28.96 -16.35
CA LYS A 209 -12.22 28.87 -15.57
C LYS A 209 -12.38 29.48 -14.17
N GLN A 210 -13.18 30.56 -14.04
CA GLN A 210 -13.44 31.20 -12.76
C GLN A 210 -14.18 30.27 -11.79
N GLN A 211 -15.23 29.60 -12.23
CA GLN A 211 -15.97 28.62 -11.40
C GLN A 211 -15.08 27.45 -11.00
N ALA A 212 -14.25 26.97 -11.94
CA ALA A 212 -13.28 25.90 -11.65
C ALA A 212 -12.24 26.35 -10.60
N LEU A 213 -11.74 27.59 -10.66
CA LEU A 213 -10.83 28.18 -9.67
C LEU A 213 -11.51 28.32 -8.29
N GLU A 214 -12.77 28.71 -8.23
CA GLU A 214 -13.50 28.81 -6.96
C GLU A 214 -13.65 27.44 -6.29
N LEU A 215 -14.02 26.41 -7.08
CA LEU A 215 -14.10 25.05 -6.57
C LEU A 215 -12.75 24.52 -6.11
N THR A 216 -11.69 24.69 -6.88
CA THR A 216 -10.35 24.18 -6.50
C THR A 216 -9.77 24.91 -5.30
N LYS A 217 -10.05 26.21 -5.12
CA LYS A 217 -9.71 26.94 -3.88
C LYS A 217 -10.44 26.38 -2.67
N LEU A 218 -11.73 26.04 -2.81
CA LEU A 218 -12.50 25.40 -1.74
C LEU A 218 -11.91 24.04 -1.37
N LEU A 219 -11.53 23.23 -2.35
CA LEU A 219 -10.88 21.92 -2.10
C LEU A 219 -9.53 22.08 -1.41
N ALA A 220 -8.71 23.08 -1.82
CA ALA A 220 -7.45 23.40 -1.13
C ALA A 220 -7.67 23.84 0.32
N GLN A 221 -8.74 24.59 0.62
CA GLN A 221 -9.10 24.95 2.00
C GLN A 221 -9.46 23.73 2.86
N VAL A 222 -10.12 22.71 2.28
CA VAL A 222 -10.37 21.45 2.99
C VAL A 222 -9.06 20.73 3.32
N MET A 223 -8.10 20.74 2.40
CA MET A 223 -6.76 20.21 2.66
C MET A 223 -6.02 21.01 3.75
N GLU A 224 -6.17 22.36 3.80
CA GLU A 224 -5.64 23.17 4.89
C GLU A 224 -6.24 22.79 6.24
N MET A 225 -7.55 22.47 6.30
CA MET A 225 -8.22 21.99 7.50
C MET A 225 -7.66 20.62 7.94
N ALA A 226 -7.50 19.71 6.99
CA ALA A 226 -6.91 18.40 7.25
C ALA A 226 -5.45 18.49 7.71
N ALA A 227 -4.72 19.51 7.25
CA ALA A 227 -3.36 19.84 7.69
C ALA A 227 -3.32 20.68 8.99
N GLY A 228 -4.45 20.93 9.65
CA GLY A 228 -4.50 21.76 10.86
C GLY A 228 -4.11 23.24 10.67
N LEU A 229 -3.97 23.70 9.42
CA LEU A 229 -3.62 25.08 9.08
C LEU A 229 -4.84 26.04 9.09
N ARG A 230 -6.02 25.48 9.15
CA ARG A 230 -7.33 26.15 9.23
C ARG A 230 -8.22 25.43 10.21
N SER A 231 -9.11 26.13 10.88
CA SER A 231 -10.14 25.51 11.72
C SER A 231 -11.04 24.60 10.89
N ALA A 232 -11.29 23.41 11.40
CA ALA A 232 -12.20 22.44 10.78
C ALA A 232 -13.65 22.96 10.77
N ASP A 233 -14.38 22.64 9.72
CA ASP A 233 -15.82 22.90 9.60
C ASP A 233 -16.55 21.67 9.01
N ALA A 234 -17.87 21.79 8.80
CA ALA A 234 -18.70 20.72 8.24
C ALA A 234 -18.26 20.21 6.85
N LEU A 235 -17.50 21.03 6.11
CA LEU A 235 -17.00 20.64 4.78
C LEU A 235 -15.86 19.61 4.90
N LEU A 236 -14.99 19.75 5.90
CA LEU A 236 -13.96 18.74 6.20
C LEU A 236 -14.63 17.40 6.54
N GLU A 237 -15.60 17.39 7.43
CA GLU A 237 -16.33 16.18 7.80
C GLU A 237 -17.01 15.53 6.59
N LYS A 238 -17.66 16.33 5.74
CA LYS A 238 -18.35 15.86 4.53
C LYS A 238 -17.39 15.22 3.52
N LEU A 239 -16.19 15.77 3.37
CA LEU A 239 -15.20 15.28 2.40
C LEU A 239 -14.20 14.30 3.00
N THR A 240 -14.22 14.03 4.30
CA THR A 240 -13.46 12.93 4.92
C THR A 240 -14.11 11.59 4.55
N THR A 241 -13.29 10.61 4.14
CA THR A 241 -13.80 9.26 3.83
C THR A 241 -14.13 8.53 5.13
N GLN A 242 -15.25 7.79 5.16
CA GLN A 242 -15.66 7.01 6.33
C GLN A 242 -14.79 5.77 6.58
N GLU A 243 -13.98 5.40 5.60
CA GLU A 243 -13.12 4.20 5.63
C GLU A 243 -11.72 4.50 6.18
N ALA A 244 -11.37 5.78 6.38
CA ALA A 244 -10.10 6.16 6.96
C ALA A 244 -10.06 5.81 8.46
N MET A 245 -8.96 5.21 8.91
CA MET A 245 -8.80 4.70 10.27
C MET A 245 -8.79 5.83 11.32
N HIS A 246 -8.32 7.02 10.97
CA HIS A 246 -8.15 8.12 11.90
C HIS A 246 -8.93 9.37 11.49
N ALA A 247 -9.41 10.10 12.49
CA ALA A 247 -10.03 11.40 12.27
C ALA A 247 -9.00 12.47 11.90
N LEU A 248 -9.41 13.47 11.12
CA LEU A 248 -8.56 14.58 10.69
C LEU A 248 -8.77 15.82 11.60
N PRO A 249 -7.73 16.61 11.87
CA PRO A 249 -6.32 16.44 11.44
C PRO A 249 -5.59 15.34 12.20
N LEU A 250 -4.58 14.71 11.54
CA LEU A 250 -3.85 13.57 12.12
C LEU A 250 -2.85 13.95 13.22
N HIS A 251 -2.42 15.20 13.29
CA HIS A 251 -1.45 15.69 14.26
C HIS A 251 -2.10 16.54 15.35
N GLN A 252 -1.41 16.69 16.47
CA GLN A 252 -1.89 17.46 17.61
C GLN A 252 -1.86 18.96 17.32
N PRO A 253 -2.79 19.77 17.89
CA PRO A 253 -2.73 21.21 17.81
C PRO A 253 -1.38 21.75 18.33
N GLY A 254 -0.70 22.58 17.51
CA GLY A 254 0.63 23.14 17.85
C GLY A 254 1.81 22.24 17.49
N GLU A 255 1.60 21.03 17.03
CA GLU A 255 2.68 20.19 16.48
C GLU A 255 3.15 20.76 15.13
N THR A 256 4.46 20.97 14.98
CA THR A 256 5.05 21.40 13.73
C THR A 256 5.24 20.18 12.82
N VAL A 257 4.65 20.22 11.64
CA VAL A 257 4.81 19.19 10.62
C VAL A 257 5.29 19.79 9.32
N THR A 258 6.23 19.13 8.64
CA THR A 258 6.62 19.45 7.27
C THR A 258 5.64 18.81 6.31
N LEU A 259 5.07 19.59 5.39
CA LEU A 259 4.16 19.05 4.38
C LEU A 259 4.92 18.39 3.24
N SER A 260 4.40 17.28 2.75
CA SER A 260 4.94 16.55 1.59
C SER A 260 3.81 16.18 0.64
N PHE A 261 4.05 16.29 -0.67
CA PHE A 261 3.04 16.03 -1.69
C PHE A 261 3.50 15.00 -2.71
N SER A 262 2.56 14.13 -3.13
CA SER A 262 2.66 13.23 -4.28
C SER A 262 1.32 13.09 -4.99
N GLY A 263 1.26 12.20 -5.97
CA GLY A 263 0.09 12.01 -6.83
C GLY A 263 0.09 12.93 -8.05
N GLY A 264 -0.80 12.68 -8.99
CA GLY A 264 -0.82 13.43 -10.27
C GLY A 264 -1.14 14.92 -10.14
N VAL A 265 -1.81 15.35 -9.06
CA VAL A 265 -2.05 16.77 -8.80
C VAL A 265 -0.79 17.45 -8.27
N ALA A 266 0.08 16.73 -7.58
CA ALA A 266 1.33 17.29 -7.08
C ALA A 266 2.26 17.76 -8.20
N ASP A 267 2.24 17.09 -9.36
CA ASP A 267 2.97 17.53 -10.56
C ASP A 267 2.54 18.93 -11.04
N CYS A 268 1.33 19.35 -10.71
CA CYS A 268 0.77 20.65 -11.07
C CYS A 268 1.01 21.74 -10.03
N ILE A 269 1.64 21.45 -8.88
CA ILE A 269 1.89 22.45 -7.84
C ILE A 269 2.91 23.50 -8.29
N GLU A 270 4.02 23.07 -8.88
CA GLU A 270 5.08 23.98 -9.35
C GLU A 270 5.09 24.17 -10.86
N ALA A 271 4.38 23.33 -11.61
CA ALA A 271 4.33 23.42 -13.05
C ALA A 271 3.20 24.37 -13.54
N GLU A 272 3.51 25.19 -14.54
CA GLU A 272 2.49 25.94 -15.28
C GLU A 272 1.85 25.05 -16.35
N VAL A 273 0.71 24.43 -15.99
CA VAL A 273 -0.03 23.55 -16.87
C VAL A 273 -1.29 24.27 -17.37
N PRO A 274 -1.62 24.21 -18.69
CA PRO A 274 -2.88 24.70 -19.20
C PRO A 274 -4.06 24.04 -18.47
N TRP A 275 -5.05 24.82 -18.05
CA TRP A 275 -6.11 24.35 -17.16
C TRP A 275 -7.01 23.22 -17.71
N LEU A 276 -7.06 23.02 -19.03
CA LEU A 276 -7.78 21.94 -19.71
C LEU A 276 -6.87 20.79 -20.18
N GLU A 277 -5.57 20.83 -19.89
CA GLU A 277 -4.58 19.87 -20.42
C GLU A 277 -4.98 18.42 -20.18
N TYR A 278 -5.43 18.12 -18.96
CA TYR A 278 -5.82 16.76 -18.57
C TYR A 278 -7.34 16.52 -18.60
N GLY A 279 -8.13 17.51 -19.06
CA GLY A 279 -9.59 17.42 -19.08
C GLY A 279 -10.20 17.24 -17.68
N ASP A 280 -9.59 17.85 -16.66
CA ASP A 280 -10.03 17.77 -15.26
C ASP A 280 -9.62 19.03 -14.47
N LEU A 281 -9.83 19.01 -13.15
CA LEU A 281 -9.47 20.13 -12.26
C LEU A 281 -8.01 20.07 -11.78
N GLY A 282 -7.24 19.03 -12.10
CA GLY A 282 -5.88 18.81 -11.58
C GLY A 282 -4.96 20.02 -11.69
N PRO A 283 -4.80 20.66 -12.89
CA PRO A 283 -3.95 21.84 -13.05
C PRO A 283 -4.36 23.01 -12.15
N LEU A 284 -5.67 23.27 -12.01
CA LEU A 284 -6.17 24.36 -11.17
C LEU A 284 -6.10 24.02 -9.67
N LEU A 285 -6.26 22.76 -9.29
CA LEU A 285 -6.11 22.31 -7.91
C LEU A 285 -4.64 22.40 -7.47
N GLY A 286 -3.69 21.97 -8.30
CA GLY A 286 -2.27 22.13 -8.03
C GLY A 286 -1.89 23.60 -7.82
N LYS A 287 -2.39 24.49 -8.70
CA LYS A 287 -2.23 25.94 -8.54
C LYS A 287 -2.86 26.46 -7.23
N ALA A 288 -4.07 26.03 -6.89
CA ALA A 288 -4.74 26.46 -5.67
C ALA A 288 -3.98 26.00 -4.41
N ILE A 289 -3.39 24.80 -4.42
CA ILE A 289 -2.50 24.31 -3.36
C ILE A 289 -1.26 25.19 -3.26
N ARG A 290 -0.62 25.50 -4.37
CA ARG A 290 0.56 26.38 -4.43
C ARG A 290 0.32 27.76 -3.82
N GLU A 291 -0.86 28.33 -4.08
CA GLU A 291 -1.27 29.65 -3.61
C GLU A 291 -1.87 29.66 -2.19
N SER A 292 -2.03 28.46 -1.57
CA SER A 292 -2.64 28.28 -0.25
C SER A 292 -1.61 28.28 0.89
N ARG A 293 -2.10 28.13 2.13
CA ARG A 293 -1.23 27.99 3.32
C ARG A 293 -0.43 26.70 3.31
N LEU A 294 -0.84 25.71 2.51
CA LEU A 294 -0.12 24.42 2.39
C LEU A 294 1.31 24.60 1.85
N CYS A 295 1.53 25.59 0.99
CA CYS A 295 2.85 25.90 0.42
C CYS A 295 3.44 27.23 0.96
N ALA A 296 2.88 27.82 2.02
CA ALA A 296 3.37 29.08 2.57
C ALA A 296 4.72 28.94 3.31
N GLY A 297 5.04 27.72 3.78
CA GLY A 297 6.29 27.39 4.47
C GLY A 297 7.14 26.39 3.66
N LYS A 298 8.01 25.67 4.39
CA LYS A 298 8.78 24.56 3.82
C LYS A 298 7.83 23.43 3.49
N TYR A 299 7.91 22.91 2.29
CA TYR A 299 7.23 21.70 1.86
C TYR A 299 8.14 20.88 0.94
N ILE A 300 7.76 19.64 0.70
CA ILE A 300 8.52 18.68 -0.10
C ILE A 300 7.63 18.17 -1.22
N LEU A 301 8.10 18.22 -2.45
CA LEU A 301 7.52 17.43 -3.54
C LEU A 301 8.24 16.09 -3.61
N GLY A 302 7.51 15.02 -3.68
CA GLY A 302 8.06 13.67 -3.86
C GLY A 302 8.93 13.61 -5.12
N GLN A 303 10.01 12.84 -5.07
CA GLN A 303 10.88 12.65 -6.23
C GLN A 303 10.14 11.97 -7.40
N GLN A 304 9.14 11.15 -7.08
CA GLN A 304 8.30 10.42 -8.04
C GLN A 304 6.83 10.64 -7.64
N THR A 305 6.28 11.76 -8.02
CA THR A 305 4.95 12.21 -7.58
C THR A 305 3.81 11.28 -8.03
N ILE A 306 3.52 11.22 -9.32
CA ILE A 306 2.43 10.39 -9.87
C ILE A 306 2.67 8.88 -9.72
N ARG A 307 3.92 8.47 -9.46
CA ARG A 307 4.31 7.06 -9.30
C ARG A 307 4.55 6.64 -7.85
N ALA A 308 4.29 7.51 -6.88
CA ALA A 308 4.59 7.25 -5.48
C ALA A 308 3.98 5.93 -4.99
N THR A 309 2.70 5.71 -5.23
CA THR A 309 1.99 4.50 -4.78
C THR A 309 2.55 3.22 -5.43
N VAL A 310 2.78 3.22 -6.75
CA VAL A 310 3.32 2.04 -7.45
C VAL A 310 4.76 1.73 -7.07
N ILE A 311 5.57 2.75 -6.81
CA ILE A 311 6.94 2.58 -6.30
C ILE A 311 6.89 2.06 -4.86
N GLY A 312 6.01 2.61 -4.03
CA GLY A 312 5.76 2.09 -2.69
C GLY A 312 5.40 0.60 -2.72
N ALA A 313 4.51 0.21 -3.62
CA ALA A 313 4.13 -1.19 -3.81
C ALA A 313 5.31 -2.05 -4.29
N GLY A 314 5.99 -1.66 -5.36
CA GLY A 314 7.09 -2.43 -5.95
C GLY A 314 8.35 -2.48 -5.10
N CYS A 315 8.68 -1.39 -4.38
CA CYS A 315 9.94 -1.28 -3.65
C CYS A 315 9.83 -1.54 -2.15
N HIS A 316 8.64 -1.35 -1.56
CA HIS A 316 8.46 -1.34 -0.11
C HIS A 316 7.44 -2.34 0.43
N SER A 317 6.82 -3.16 -0.43
CA SER A 317 5.91 -4.23 -0.01
C SER A 317 6.66 -5.47 0.45
N ALA A 318 7.81 -5.76 -0.13
CA ALA A 318 8.63 -6.90 0.26
C ALA A 318 9.43 -6.61 1.53
N GLN A 319 9.45 -7.58 2.44
CA GLN A 319 10.31 -7.65 3.62
C GLN A 319 11.17 -8.90 3.52
N LEU A 320 12.26 -8.94 4.25
CA LEU A 320 13.03 -10.17 4.44
C LEU A 320 12.75 -10.67 5.86
N SER A 321 12.54 -11.98 5.98
CA SER A 321 12.52 -12.60 7.31
C SER A 321 13.88 -12.44 7.99
N GLY A 322 13.93 -12.62 9.31
CA GLY A 322 15.20 -12.77 10.00
C GLY A 322 15.99 -13.99 9.47
N SER A 323 17.21 -14.11 9.89
CA SER A 323 18.10 -15.22 9.49
C SER A 323 17.93 -16.47 10.34
N THR A 324 17.08 -16.45 11.34
CA THR A 324 16.83 -17.60 12.23
C THR A 324 15.56 -18.35 11.86
N VAL A 325 15.33 -18.54 10.57
CA VAL A 325 14.19 -19.29 10.05
C VAL A 325 14.39 -20.80 10.17
N PHE A 326 13.27 -21.52 10.22
CA PHE A 326 13.23 -22.98 10.14
C PHE A 326 12.19 -23.41 9.10
N CYS A 327 12.59 -24.28 8.18
CA CYS A 327 11.72 -24.81 7.15
C CYS A 327 11.96 -26.31 7.01
N GLN A 328 10.90 -27.11 7.11
CA GLN A 328 10.92 -28.55 6.93
C GLN A 328 9.70 -29.00 6.14
N ASN A 329 9.92 -29.69 5.03
CA ASN A 329 8.90 -30.28 4.13
C ASN A 329 7.85 -29.30 3.56
N VAL A 330 8.14 -27.98 3.57
CA VAL A 330 7.20 -26.97 3.06
C VAL A 330 7.46 -26.72 1.57
N GLY A 331 6.40 -26.85 0.77
CA GLY A 331 6.44 -26.45 -0.65
C GLY A 331 6.37 -24.94 -0.79
N LEU A 332 7.45 -24.32 -1.26
CA LEU A 332 7.51 -22.88 -1.53
C LEU A 332 7.37 -22.61 -3.03
N PRO A 333 6.79 -21.46 -3.43
CA PRO A 333 6.30 -20.36 -2.58
C PRO A 333 4.94 -20.63 -1.94
N LEU A 334 4.72 -20.07 -0.74
CA LEU A 334 3.40 -19.99 -0.13
C LEU A 334 2.72 -18.68 -0.51
N LYS A 335 1.43 -18.74 -0.88
CA LYS A 335 0.67 -17.57 -1.35
C LYS A 335 -0.65 -17.43 -0.58
N ASN A 336 -1.00 -16.20 -0.26
CA ASN A 336 -2.29 -15.86 0.36
C ASN A 336 -2.60 -16.66 1.63
N VAL A 337 -1.59 -16.97 2.42
CA VAL A 337 -1.79 -17.72 3.67
C VAL A 337 -2.31 -16.76 4.74
N PRO A 338 -3.51 -16.98 5.30
CA PRO A 338 -4.09 -16.10 6.31
C PRO A 338 -3.24 -16.09 7.58
N VAL A 339 -3.25 -14.95 8.28
CA VAL A 339 -2.59 -14.78 9.57
C VAL A 339 -3.65 -14.75 10.67
N ILE A 340 -3.40 -15.51 11.73
CA ILE A 340 -4.26 -15.62 12.90
C ILE A 340 -3.43 -15.19 14.11
N THR A 341 -3.97 -14.27 14.91
CA THR A 341 -3.43 -13.93 16.22
C THR A 341 -4.09 -14.77 17.30
N ARG A 342 -3.47 -14.82 18.48
CA ARG A 342 -3.90 -15.67 19.61
C ARG A 342 -5.34 -15.46 20.09
N GLU A 343 -5.92 -14.30 19.82
CA GLU A 343 -7.28 -13.97 20.22
C GLU A 343 -8.36 -14.63 19.36
N SER A 344 -8.00 -15.14 18.19
CA SER A 344 -8.90 -15.76 17.22
C SER A 344 -8.77 -17.30 17.12
N GLU A 345 -8.39 -17.98 18.21
CA GLU A 345 -8.10 -19.44 18.25
C GLU A 345 -9.16 -20.38 17.64
N ARG A 346 -10.38 -19.92 17.41
CA ARG A 346 -11.43 -20.71 16.77
C ARG A 346 -11.21 -21.02 15.27
N ALA A 347 -10.33 -20.26 14.60
CA ALA A 347 -10.04 -20.45 13.18
C ALA A 347 -8.90 -21.45 12.91
N MET A 348 -8.21 -21.93 13.94
CA MET A 348 -7.07 -22.87 13.83
C MET A 348 -7.46 -24.30 13.40
N GLN A 349 -8.74 -24.61 13.36
CA GLN A 349 -9.20 -25.98 13.03
C GLN A 349 -9.24 -26.29 11.53
N GLU A 350 -8.99 -25.30 10.65
CA GLU A 350 -9.14 -25.50 9.19
C GLU A 350 -7.81 -25.58 8.41
N GLY A 351 -6.62 -25.68 9.07
CA GLY A 351 -5.31 -25.94 8.43
C GLY A 351 -4.90 -24.93 7.34
N ASN A 352 -3.65 -24.51 7.30
CA ASN A 352 -3.02 -23.56 6.39
C ASN A 352 -3.17 -22.06 6.74
N ALA A 353 -2.93 -21.71 8.00
CA ALA A 353 -2.77 -20.31 8.43
C ALA A 353 -1.44 -20.10 9.15
N PHE A 354 -0.87 -18.90 9.03
CA PHE A 354 0.22 -18.49 9.91
C PHE A 354 -0.32 -18.12 11.29
N LEU A 355 0.24 -18.73 12.33
CA LEU A 355 0.02 -18.28 13.69
C LEU A 355 1.04 -17.21 14.05
N ALA A 356 0.57 -15.99 14.31
CA ALA A 356 1.41 -14.88 14.74
C ALA A 356 1.69 -14.97 16.25
N LEU A 357 2.96 -14.88 16.62
CA LEU A 357 3.42 -14.95 18.01
C LEU A 357 4.35 -13.75 18.30
N PRO A 358 4.20 -13.08 19.45
CA PRO A 358 5.11 -12.00 19.82
C PRO A 358 6.55 -12.50 20.06
N GLY A 359 6.70 -13.73 20.52
CA GLY A 359 8.01 -14.28 20.90
C GLY A 359 8.60 -13.66 22.17
N SER A 360 9.88 -13.94 22.42
CA SER A 360 10.67 -13.36 23.50
C SER A 360 12.01 -12.85 22.94
N PRO A 361 12.49 -11.66 23.34
CA PRO A 361 13.73 -11.09 22.79
C PRO A 361 15.00 -11.86 23.21
N SER A 362 14.93 -12.67 24.26
CA SER A 362 16.04 -13.53 24.75
C SER A 362 15.48 -14.79 25.37
N PRO A 363 14.90 -15.71 24.58
CA PRO A 363 14.20 -16.85 25.10
C PRO A 363 15.19 -17.85 25.75
N LYS A 364 14.87 -18.32 26.95
CA LYS A 364 15.59 -19.45 27.56
C LYS A 364 15.14 -20.74 26.87
N TYR A 365 16.02 -21.73 26.84
CA TYR A 365 15.70 -23.04 26.27
C TYR A 365 14.39 -23.65 26.84
N ALA A 366 14.18 -23.53 28.16
CA ALA A 366 12.96 -24.02 28.79
C ALA A 366 11.68 -23.34 28.28
N GLU A 367 11.76 -22.06 27.96
CA GLU A 367 10.60 -21.30 27.39
C GLU A 367 10.30 -21.76 25.95
N VAL A 368 11.35 -21.95 25.15
CA VAL A 368 11.20 -22.48 23.78
C VAL A 368 10.64 -23.90 23.81
N ALA A 369 11.18 -24.76 24.71
CA ALA A 369 10.72 -26.14 24.88
C ALA A 369 9.23 -26.18 25.31
N ALA A 370 8.84 -25.39 26.30
CA ALA A 370 7.46 -25.31 26.77
C ALA A 370 6.49 -24.79 25.70
N MET A 371 6.93 -23.82 24.93
CA MET A 371 6.15 -23.31 23.79
C MET A 371 5.99 -24.40 22.72
N ALA A 372 7.05 -25.11 22.36
CA ALA A 372 7.01 -26.20 21.41
C ALA A 372 6.11 -27.36 21.89
N ASP A 373 6.18 -27.73 23.20
CA ASP A 373 5.30 -28.74 23.81
C ASP A 373 3.82 -28.36 23.72
N ARG A 374 3.52 -27.09 23.89
CA ARG A 374 2.15 -26.58 23.77
C ARG A 374 1.68 -26.60 22.34
N LEU A 375 2.45 -25.99 21.40
CA LEU A 375 2.07 -25.90 20.00
C LEU A 375 1.93 -27.28 19.35
N ALA A 376 2.80 -28.23 19.68
CA ALA A 376 2.74 -29.60 19.16
C ALA A 376 1.48 -30.37 19.64
N ARG A 377 0.88 -29.95 20.76
CA ARG A 377 -0.39 -30.54 21.25
C ARG A 377 -1.63 -29.86 20.70
N GLU A 378 -1.55 -28.56 20.46
CA GLU A 378 -2.70 -27.71 20.07
C GLU A 378 -2.89 -27.65 18.55
N LEU A 379 -1.80 -27.76 17.76
CA LEU A 379 -1.83 -27.65 16.31
C LEU A 379 -1.81 -29.02 15.63
N THR A 380 -2.59 -29.17 14.56
CA THR A 380 -2.63 -30.36 13.72
C THR A 380 -2.42 -29.98 12.26
N GLY A 381 -1.73 -30.82 11.49
CA GLY A 381 -1.39 -30.55 10.08
C GLY A 381 -0.15 -29.65 9.91
N PRO A 382 -0.06 -28.91 8.80
CA PRO A 382 1.04 -27.97 8.57
C PRO A 382 1.13 -26.91 9.66
N ILE A 383 2.34 -26.62 10.15
CA ILE A 383 2.59 -25.61 11.19
C ILE A 383 3.36 -24.45 10.58
N TYR A 384 2.68 -23.30 10.40
CA TYR A 384 3.28 -22.07 9.94
C TYR A 384 3.26 -21.02 11.05
N LEU A 385 4.43 -20.57 11.48
CA LEU A 385 4.61 -19.59 12.56
C LEU A 385 5.27 -18.32 12.04
N CYS A 386 4.71 -17.19 12.43
CA CYS A 386 5.28 -15.86 12.21
C CYS A 386 5.58 -15.23 13.57
N ILE A 387 6.84 -14.92 13.84
CA ILE A 387 7.29 -14.51 15.17
C ILE A 387 7.93 -13.12 15.08
N GLU A 388 7.57 -12.19 15.97
CA GLU A 388 8.16 -10.85 15.96
C GLU A 388 9.62 -10.83 16.42
N GLN A 389 10.00 -11.76 17.30
CA GLN A 389 11.34 -11.85 17.89
C GLN A 389 12.17 -12.94 17.22
N ASP A 390 13.49 -12.82 17.35
CA ASP A 390 14.50 -13.69 16.75
C ASP A 390 14.59 -15.05 17.47
N MET A 391 13.64 -15.96 17.22
CA MET A 391 13.62 -17.29 17.83
C MET A 391 13.04 -18.40 16.94
N ALA A 392 12.71 -18.11 15.69
CA ALA A 392 12.01 -19.04 14.80
C ALA A 392 12.79 -20.35 14.61
N LYS A 393 14.10 -20.30 14.42
CA LYS A 393 14.92 -21.50 14.22
C LYS A 393 14.90 -22.41 15.44
N ALA A 394 15.07 -21.85 16.64
CA ALA A 394 15.06 -22.63 17.87
C ALA A 394 13.71 -23.28 18.13
N LEU A 395 12.63 -22.53 17.89
CA LEU A 395 11.27 -23.05 18.06
C LEU A 395 10.94 -24.11 17.00
N GLY A 396 11.28 -23.88 15.73
CA GLY A 396 11.08 -24.84 14.65
C GLY A 396 11.83 -26.16 14.87
N GLN A 397 13.09 -26.10 15.30
CA GLN A 397 13.85 -27.30 15.67
C GLN A 397 13.21 -28.04 16.86
N ALA A 398 12.74 -27.30 17.86
CA ALA A 398 12.07 -27.90 19.00
C ALA A 398 10.75 -28.57 18.63
N LEU A 399 10.01 -28.01 17.67
CA LEU A 399 8.79 -28.62 17.10
C LEU A 399 9.12 -29.86 16.27
N ALA A 400 10.12 -29.81 15.41
CA ALA A 400 10.54 -30.94 14.57
C ALA A 400 10.92 -32.17 15.42
N LEU A 401 11.60 -31.95 16.53
CA LEU A 401 11.94 -33.03 17.51
C LEU A 401 10.70 -33.70 18.12
N ARG A 402 9.57 -33.02 18.19
CA ARG A 402 8.32 -33.53 18.79
C ARG A 402 7.39 -34.18 17.77
N LEU A 403 7.37 -33.63 16.57
CA LEU A 403 6.42 -34.00 15.53
C LEU A 403 7.00 -35.00 14.52
N GLY A 404 8.34 -35.11 14.47
CA GLY A 404 9.03 -36.04 13.57
C GLY A 404 9.43 -35.44 12.22
N GLU A 405 10.13 -36.24 11.44
CA GLU A 405 10.73 -35.82 10.16
C GLU A 405 9.69 -35.55 9.05
N ASP A 406 8.50 -36.15 9.13
CA ASP A 406 7.44 -35.97 8.14
C ASP A 406 6.60 -34.71 8.35
N ALA A 407 6.79 -34.00 9.47
CA ALA A 407 6.01 -32.81 9.78
C ALA A 407 6.35 -31.65 8.84
N GLU A 408 5.33 -30.94 8.37
CA GLU A 408 5.46 -29.74 7.58
C GLU A 408 5.52 -28.51 8.51
N ILE A 409 6.69 -27.87 8.60
CA ILE A 409 6.94 -26.80 9.57
C ILE A 409 7.65 -25.63 8.89
N LEU A 410 7.07 -24.42 8.98
CA LEU A 410 7.71 -23.16 8.62
C LEU A 410 7.64 -22.19 9.80
N CYS A 411 8.79 -21.77 10.29
CA CYS A 411 8.90 -20.71 11.29
C CYS A 411 9.71 -19.55 10.69
N ILE A 412 9.10 -18.39 10.61
CA ILE A 412 9.75 -17.13 10.18
C ILE A 412 9.73 -16.12 11.31
N ASP A 413 10.73 -15.26 11.39
CA ASP A 413 10.84 -14.25 12.43
C ASP A 413 11.04 -12.84 11.86
N ARG A 414 11.02 -11.83 12.78
CA ARG A 414 11.14 -10.39 12.46
C ARG A 414 10.06 -9.86 11.52
N ILE A 415 8.94 -10.56 11.40
CA ILE A 415 7.79 -10.12 10.61
C ILE A 415 6.69 -9.65 11.56
N LYS A 416 6.30 -8.37 11.42
CA LYS A 416 5.17 -7.80 12.15
C LYS A 416 3.91 -7.94 11.32
N VAL A 417 2.91 -8.53 11.91
CA VAL A 417 1.60 -8.77 11.28
C VAL A 417 0.48 -8.39 12.24
N THR A 418 -0.70 -8.13 11.68
CA THR A 418 -1.94 -7.92 12.43
C THR A 418 -2.94 -9.01 12.10
N ASP A 419 -3.94 -9.19 12.95
CA ASP A 419 -5.03 -10.12 12.70
C ASP A 419 -5.74 -9.79 11.38
N GLY A 420 -6.11 -10.82 10.61
CA GLY A 420 -6.71 -10.64 9.28
C GLY A 420 -5.70 -10.27 8.17
N SER A 421 -4.41 -10.23 8.46
CA SER A 421 -3.37 -10.16 7.42
C SER A 421 -3.25 -11.49 6.68
N TYR A 422 -2.59 -11.43 5.52
CA TYR A 422 -2.17 -12.62 4.76
C TYR A 422 -0.68 -12.51 4.49
N LEU A 423 0.00 -13.65 4.40
CA LEU A 423 1.42 -13.71 4.06
C LEU A 423 1.63 -14.45 2.75
N ASP A 424 2.52 -13.91 1.94
CA ASP A 424 3.22 -14.66 0.90
C ASP A 424 4.65 -14.87 1.36
N VAL A 425 5.16 -16.08 1.14
CA VAL A 425 6.53 -16.43 1.45
C VAL A 425 7.16 -17.01 0.19
N GLY A 426 8.17 -16.32 -0.34
CA GLY A 426 8.89 -16.72 -1.55
C GLY A 426 9.93 -17.79 -1.30
N ALA A 427 10.63 -18.20 -2.35
CA ALA A 427 11.77 -19.09 -2.23
C ALA A 427 12.89 -18.46 -1.39
N PRO A 428 13.68 -19.25 -0.65
CA PRO A 428 14.72 -18.72 0.23
C PRO A 428 15.81 -17.99 -0.55
N VAL A 429 16.24 -16.84 -0.03
CA VAL A 429 17.39 -16.08 -0.52
C VAL A 429 18.47 -16.11 0.56
N GLY A 430 19.45 -16.98 0.37
CA GLY A 430 20.42 -17.27 1.44
C GLY A 430 19.73 -17.84 2.69
N PRO A 431 19.96 -17.29 3.87
CA PRO A 431 19.35 -17.76 5.12
C PRO A 431 17.95 -17.15 5.40
N ALA A 432 17.45 -16.25 4.58
CA ALA A 432 16.17 -15.54 4.79
C ALA A 432 15.16 -15.85 3.69
N PHE A 433 13.88 -15.60 3.98
CA PHE A 433 12.79 -15.70 3.03
C PHE A 433 12.27 -14.30 2.68
N PRO A 434 12.02 -14.00 1.39
CA PRO A 434 11.22 -12.86 1.01
C PRO A 434 9.79 -13.08 1.53
N VAL A 435 9.26 -12.10 2.25
CA VAL A 435 7.93 -12.14 2.84
C VAL A 435 7.18 -10.89 2.44
N VAL A 436 5.95 -11.05 2.00
CA VAL A 436 5.06 -9.92 1.77
C VAL A 436 3.87 -10.01 2.70
N VAL A 437 3.69 -8.98 3.51
CA VAL A 437 2.55 -8.86 4.43
C VAL A 437 1.43 -8.14 3.72
N LYS A 438 0.27 -8.80 3.62
CA LYS A 438 -0.94 -8.27 3.02
C LYS A 438 -1.96 -8.01 4.11
N THR A 439 -2.45 -6.80 4.22
CA THR A 439 -3.61 -6.51 5.04
C THR A 439 -4.81 -6.39 4.13
N LEU A 440 -5.59 -7.45 3.99
CA LEU A 440 -6.86 -7.42 3.27
C LEU A 440 -7.92 -6.80 4.19
N ILE A 441 -8.19 -5.51 4.00
CA ILE A 441 -9.43 -4.93 4.49
C ILE A 441 -10.53 -5.27 3.47
N LEU A 442 -10.96 -6.51 3.45
CA LEU A 442 -12.25 -6.86 2.88
C LEU A 442 -13.29 -6.50 3.94
N GLN A 443 -13.85 -5.30 3.84
CA GLN A 443 -15.07 -5.01 4.58
C GLN A 443 -16.16 -5.94 4.05
N SER A 444 -16.48 -6.96 4.84
CA SER A 444 -17.73 -7.71 4.67
C SER A 444 -18.87 -6.70 4.79
N THR A 445 -19.58 -6.46 3.70
CA THR A 445 -20.86 -5.73 3.70
C THR A 445 -21.74 -6.30 4.79
N PRO A 446 -22.21 -5.53 5.78
CA PRO A 446 -23.08 -6.06 6.80
C PRO A 446 -24.35 -6.53 6.14
N THR A 447 -24.60 -7.83 6.15
CA THR A 447 -25.84 -8.43 5.72
C THR A 447 -26.95 -7.82 6.58
N LYS A 448 -27.77 -6.94 6.01
CA LYS A 448 -28.98 -6.44 6.65
C LYS A 448 -29.82 -7.65 7.06
N ARG A 449 -29.79 -8.01 8.33
CA ARG A 449 -30.79 -8.90 8.91
C ARG A 449 -32.16 -8.26 8.65
N ARG A 450 -32.92 -8.85 7.77
CA ARG A 450 -34.38 -8.59 7.72
C ARG A 450 -34.94 -9.01 9.07
N VAL A 451 -35.35 -8.04 9.85
CA VAL A 451 -36.23 -8.28 10.99
C VAL A 451 -37.59 -8.52 10.36
N SER A 452 -38.09 -9.73 10.50
CA SER A 452 -39.47 -10.13 10.24
C SER A 452 -40.38 -9.65 11.36
#